data_0bdcf6732b9bdc3dcc4d854265fb5d94
#
_entry.id   0bdcf6732b9bdc3dcc4d854265fb5d94
#
_cell.length_a   1.000
_cell.length_b   1.000
_cell.length_c   1.000
_cell.angle_alpha   90.00
_cell.angle_beta   90.00
_cell.angle_gamma   90.00
#
_symmetry.space_group_name_H-M   'P 1'
#
loop_
_entity.id
_entity.type
_entity.pdbx_description
1 polymer ?
#
loop_
_entity_poly.entity_id
_entity_poly.type
_entity_poly.pdbx_seq_one_letter_code
_entity_poly.pdbx_strand_id
1 'polypeptide(L)'
;MTFAVRTGRVKEGNGMSKINGWHHLTLSTDGVQEDYDFYTKTLGLYSVKRTVLFDGVLPVYHLYYGAKGGAASTIITTFPFRKPGVYGRRGSNQSKVIMQSIPVGSADFWVERLNGAGLTAVKGSRFGLTRVMFAHPCGIAHELVENPADTRDPIVKDGTGITAAQGIKGIYGGAVSVQDRTAMDDFMTIALPLKKVADSSEGLMYEVPQTAGVVQMVEVLHEPGVPQGTWTLAGGTIHHMALNTGDEDNQLKLRAHIEGLGFTDISEQKDRNYFKSCYVRSPGGALFELAWTVPEGWAKDEPADAIGSTLVFPPWFEDRRAEMEAGLEPAAF
;
A
#
# COMPACT_ATOMS: atom_id res chain seq x y z
N MET A 1 17.33 -3.02 21.34
CA MET A 1 17.01 -4.42 21.67
C MET A 1 17.50 -5.28 20.52
N THR A 2 18.48 -6.12 20.76
CA THR A 2 19.04 -7.00 19.72
C THR A 2 18.16 -8.25 19.67
N PHE A 3 17.38 -8.39 18.61
CA PHE A 3 16.58 -9.59 18.38
C PHE A 3 17.50 -10.72 17.92
N ALA A 4 17.72 -11.72 18.75
CA ALA A 4 18.40 -12.94 18.36
C ALA A 4 17.39 -13.88 17.70
N VAL A 5 17.43 -13.96 16.37
CA VAL A 5 16.68 -14.97 15.63
C VAL A 5 17.22 -16.36 16.02
N ARG A 6 16.38 -17.17 16.68
CA ARG A 6 16.71 -18.57 16.92
C ARG A 6 16.69 -19.32 15.59
N THR A 7 17.85 -19.66 15.06
CA THR A 7 18.02 -20.54 13.90
C THR A 7 17.67 -21.98 14.25
N GLY A 8 16.39 -22.28 14.46
CA GLY A 8 15.89 -23.64 14.48
C GLY A 8 15.65 -24.10 13.05
N ARG A 9 16.31 -25.19 12.60
CA ARG A 9 16.00 -25.83 11.31
C ARG A 9 14.50 -26.15 11.29
N VAL A 10 13.73 -25.39 10.52
CA VAL A 10 12.35 -25.70 10.20
C VAL A 10 12.37 -26.97 9.34
N LYS A 11 11.76 -28.03 9.81
CA LYS A 11 11.53 -29.24 9.01
C LYS A 11 10.64 -28.86 7.82
N GLU A 12 11.11 -29.09 6.61
CA GLU A 12 10.29 -29.10 5.41
C GLU A 12 9.18 -30.14 5.58
N GLY A 13 7.97 -29.67 5.83
CA GLY A 13 6.83 -30.55 6.02
C GLY A 13 5.51 -29.78 6.10
N ASN A 14 4.71 -29.88 5.06
CA ASN A 14 3.33 -29.45 4.89
C ASN A 14 3.11 -27.95 4.63
N GLY A 15 2.97 -27.61 3.34
CA GLY A 15 2.26 -26.42 2.88
C GLY A 15 2.71 -25.12 3.52
N MET A 16 3.92 -24.63 3.18
CA MET A 16 4.38 -23.32 3.64
C MET A 16 3.35 -22.26 3.24
N SER A 17 2.93 -21.46 4.21
CA SER A 17 2.01 -20.33 4.00
C SER A 17 2.52 -19.41 2.91
N LYS A 18 1.66 -18.99 1.99
CA LYS A 18 2.06 -18.28 0.77
C LYS A 18 1.52 -16.85 0.81
N ILE A 19 2.36 -15.92 0.39
CA ILE A 19 1.93 -14.59 -0.01
C ILE A 19 1.49 -14.68 -1.47
N ASN A 20 0.38 -14.01 -1.81
CA ASN A 20 -0.24 -14.04 -3.13
C ASN A 20 -0.35 -12.61 -3.69
N GLY A 21 0.78 -11.90 -3.78
CA GLY A 21 0.88 -10.54 -4.26
C GLY A 21 0.58 -9.47 -3.20
N TRP A 22 0.47 -8.24 -3.66
CA TRP A 22 0.01 -7.12 -2.85
C TRP A 22 -1.51 -7.15 -2.69
N HIS A 23 -1.99 -6.76 -1.50
CA HIS A 23 -3.42 -6.50 -1.28
C HIS A 23 -3.71 -5.01 -1.50
N HIS A 24 -3.06 -4.15 -0.73
CA HIS A 24 -3.19 -2.68 -0.84
C HIS A 24 -2.00 -1.96 -0.19
N LEU A 25 -1.91 -0.65 -0.45
CA LEU A 25 -0.96 0.24 0.22
C LEU A 25 -1.76 1.39 0.85
N THR A 26 -1.51 1.69 2.13
CA THR A 26 -2.29 2.68 2.90
C THR A 26 -1.44 3.86 3.32
N LEU A 27 -1.95 5.05 3.03
CA LEU A 27 -1.29 6.32 3.31
C LEU A 27 -2.11 7.13 4.31
N SER A 28 -1.43 7.88 5.16
CA SER A 28 -2.02 8.97 5.91
C SER A 28 -1.73 10.27 5.16
N THR A 29 -2.74 10.76 4.46
CA THR A 29 -2.63 11.96 3.63
C THR A 29 -3.16 13.20 4.36
N ASP A 30 -3.20 14.35 3.69
CA ASP A 30 -3.68 15.61 4.25
C ASP A 30 -5.15 15.86 3.83
N GLY A 31 -5.45 16.90 3.05
CA GLY A 31 -6.82 17.25 2.68
C GLY A 31 -7.55 16.22 1.81
N VAL A 32 -8.82 15.99 2.10
CA VAL A 32 -9.63 14.98 1.44
C VAL A 32 -9.87 15.27 -0.05
N GLN A 33 -10.11 16.54 -0.42
CA GLN A 33 -10.36 16.90 -1.82
C GLN A 33 -9.12 16.79 -2.68
N GLU A 34 -7.98 17.25 -2.17
CA GLU A 34 -6.70 17.18 -2.85
C GLU A 34 -6.27 15.72 -3.05
N ASP A 35 -6.50 14.89 -2.04
CA ASP A 35 -6.25 13.44 -2.09
C ASP A 35 -7.13 12.77 -3.15
N TYR A 36 -8.44 13.02 -3.13
CA TYR A 36 -9.39 12.45 -4.09
C TYR A 36 -9.08 12.87 -5.53
N ASP A 37 -8.81 14.15 -5.76
CA ASP A 37 -8.50 14.69 -7.08
C ASP A 37 -7.15 14.16 -7.60
N PHE A 38 -6.17 14.01 -6.72
CA PHE A 38 -4.88 13.42 -7.09
C PHE A 38 -5.05 11.99 -7.64
N TYR A 39 -5.71 11.10 -6.90
CA TYR A 39 -5.87 9.72 -7.36
C TYR A 39 -6.85 9.58 -8.52
N THR A 40 -7.96 10.32 -8.52
CA THR A 40 -9.03 10.09 -9.50
C THR A 40 -8.90 10.91 -10.78
N LYS A 41 -8.33 12.13 -10.71
CA LYS A 41 -8.17 13.02 -11.86
C LYS A 41 -6.74 12.98 -12.39
N THR A 42 -5.73 13.14 -11.51
CA THR A 42 -4.32 13.20 -11.92
C THR A 42 -3.79 11.82 -12.31
N LEU A 43 -3.97 10.80 -11.45
CA LEU A 43 -3.52 9.44 -11.73
C LEU A 43 -4.53 8.60 -12.52
N GLY A 44 -5.79 9.01 -12.61
CA GLY A 44 -6.82 8.36 -13.40
C GLY A 44 -7.32 7.04 -12.83
N LEU A 45 -7.23 6.85 -11.51
CA LEU A 45 -7.78 5.68 -10.83
C LEU A 45 -9.27 5.84 -10.57
N TYR A 46 -9.98 4.73 -10.41
CA TYR A 46 -11.37 4.74 -9.96
C TYR A 46 -11.42 4.89 -8.43
N SER A 47 -12.44 5.58 -7.92
CA SER A 47 -12.87 5.46 -6.53
C SER A 47 -13.49 4.08 -6.36
N VAL A 48 -12.93 3.27 -5.45
CA VAL A 48 -13.38 1.88 -5.20
C VAL A 48 -14.25 1.81 -3.96
N LYS A 49 -13.94 2.60 -2.96
CA LYS A 49 -14.74 2.67 -1.73
C LYS A 49 -14.54 4.02 -1.06
N ARG A 50 -15.61 4.57 -0.54
CA ARG A 50 -15.59 5.72 0.35
C ARG A 50 -16.23 5.31 1.67
N THR A 51 -15.44 5.26 2.73
CA THR A 51 -15.91 4.89 4.07
C THR A 51 -15.14 5.70 5.12
N VAL A 52 -15.17 5.29 6.37
CA VAL A 52 -14.51 5.94 7.49
C VAL A 52 -13.50 5.04 8.15
N LEU A 53 -12.56 5.63 8.90
CA LEU A 53 -11.55 4.89 9.65
C LEU A 53 -12.23 3.93 10.63
N PHE A 54 -11.91 2.64 10.55
CA PHE A 54 -12.62 1.57 11.25
C PHE A 54 -12.42 1.55 12.78
N ASP A 55 -11.42 2.22 13.30
CA ASP A 55 -11.13 2.24 14.74
C ASP A 55 -11.98 3.28 15.52
N GLY A 56 -12.79 4.09 14.84
CA GLY A 56 -13.90 4.86 15.38
C GLY A 56 -13.58 5.97 16.40
N VAL A 57 -12.31 6.31 16.57
CA VAL A 57 -11.90 7.35 17.53
C VAL A 57 -12.05 8.75 16.94
N LEU A 58 -11.85 8.87 15.63
CA LEU A 58 -11.92 10.15 14.92
C LEU A 58 -12.73 9.99 13.63
N PRO A 59 -13.55 11.00 13.25
CA PRO A 59 -14.24 11.04 11.96
C PRO A 59 -13.21 11.38 10.86
N VAL A 60 -12.63 10.35 10.26
CA VAL A 60 -11.67 10.45 9.17
C VAL A 60 -12.13 9.55 8.03
N TYR A 61 -12.10 10.06 6.81
CA TYR A 61 -12.36 9.22 5.65
C TYR A 61 -11.35 8.09 5.53
N HIS A 62 -11.82 6.97 5.04
CA HIS A 62 -10.98 5.89 4.51
C HIS A 62 -11.37 5.69 3.05
N LEU A 63 -10.55 6.22 2.15
CA LEU A 63 -10.79 6.23 0.72
C LEU A 63 -9.96 5.15 0.03
N TYR A 64 -10.52 4.51 -0.98
CA TYR A 64 -9.88 3.44 -1.73
C TYR A 64 -9.91 3.76 -3.21
N TYR A 65 -8.74 3.63 -3.86
CA TYR A 65 -8.54 3.92 -5.28
C TYR A 65 -7.88 2.74 -5.98
N GLY A 66 -8.25 2.48 -7.22
CA GLY A 66 -7.67 1.37 -7.98
C GLY A 66 -8.32 1.16 -9.33
N ALA A 67 -8.25 -0.05 -9.83
CA ALA A 67 -9.02 -0.46 -11.00
C ALA A 67 -10.51 -0.48 -10.71
N LYS A 68 -11.34 -0.34 -11.75
CA LYS A 68 -12.80 -0.39 -11.63
C LYS A 68 -13.23 -1.67 -10.92
N GLY A 69 -14.07 -1.53 -9.91
CA GLY A 69 -14.55 -2.66 -9.10
C GLY A 69 -13.55 -3.20 -8.08
N GLY A 70 -12.36 -2.60 -7.93
CA GLY A 70 -11.42 -2.96 -6.87
C GLY A 70 -10.61 -4.23 -7.13
N ALA A 71 -10.13 -4.43 -8.36
CA ALA A 71 -9.32 -5.58 -8.71
C ALA A 71 -8.10 -5.76 -7.78
N ALA A 72 -7.76 -7.00 -7.48
CA ALA A 72 -6.64 -7.35 -6.60
C ALA A 72 -5.32 -6.70 -7.08
N SER A 73 -4.48 -6.35 -6.13
CA SER A 73 -3.17 -5.72 -6.38
C SER A 73 -3.22 -4.37 -7.10
N THR A 74 -4.36 -3.66 -7.07
CA THR A 74 -4.48 -2.32 -7.64
C THR A 74 -4.77 -1.23 -6.61
N ILE A 75 -5.10 -1.62 -5.38
CA ILE A 75 -5.71 -0.74 -4.38
C ILE A 75 -4.67 0.10 -3.64
N ILE A 76 -4.83 1.43 -3.72
CA ILE A 76 -4.22 2.40 -2.82
C ILE A 76 -5.33 2.90 -1.89
N THR A 77 -5.05 2.98 -0.59
CA THR A 77 -6.01 3.54 0.36
C THR A 77 -5.44 4.72 1.11
N THR A 78 -6.30 5.64 1.52
CA THR A 78 -5.86 6.84 2.22
C THR A 78 -6.72 7.14 3.44
N PHE A 79 -6.07 7.72 4.44
CA PHE A 79 -6.68 8.41 5.56
C PHE A 79 -6.38 9.91 5.41
N PRO A 80 -7.18 10.68 4.65
CA PRO A 80 -6.99 12.12 4.59
C PRO A 80 -7.34 12.74 5.94
N PHE A 81 -6.33 13.29 6.62
CA PHE A 81 -6.46 13.78 7.98
C PHE A 81 -5.78 15.13 8.12
N ARG A 82 -6.53 16.20 7.83
CA ARG A 82 -6.05 17.57 8.00
C ARG A 82 -6.27 18.05 9.43
N LYS A 83 -5.24 17.88 10.26
CA LYS A 83 -5.23 18.47 11.60
C LYS A 83 -4.02 19.40 11.76
N PRO A 84 -4.21 20.68 12.01
CA PRO A 84 -3.11 21.63 12.16
C PRO A 84 -2.04 21.14 13.14
N GLY A 85 -0.78 21.14 12.71
CA GLY A 85 0.36 20.74 13.53
C GLY A 85 0.58 19.23 13.71
N VAL A 86 -0.23 18.38 13.08
CA VAL A 86 -0.09 16.91 13.15
C VAL A 86 0.40 16.36 11.83
N TYR A 87 1.69 16.46 11.57
CA TYR A 87 2.36 15.91 10.41
C TYR A 87 3.37 14.84 10.80
N GLY A 88 3.44 13.78 10.00
CA GLY A 88 4.47 12.77 10.14
C GLY A 88 5.82 13.28 9.66
N ARG A 89 6.88 12.96 10.40
CA ARG A 89 8.25 13.18 9.92
C ARG A 89 8.68 12.01 9.05
N ARG A 90 8.98 12.29 7.78
CA ARG A 90 9.56 11.32 6.86
C ARG A 90 11.04 11.12 7.20
N GLY A 91 11.50 9.87 7.08
CA GLY A 91 12.88 9.52 7.40
C GLY A 91 13.20 8.06 7.10
N SER A 92 14.19 7.51 7.79
CA SER A 92 14.47 6.08 7.79
C SER A 92 13.59 5.30 8.75
N ASN A 93 13.72 3.99 8.73
CA ASN A 93 12.96 3.03 9.54
C ASN A 93 11.45 3.22 9.41
N GLN A 94 10.98 3.38 8.17
CA GLN A 94 9.56 3.46 7.82
C GLN A 94 9.33 3.10 6.36
N SER A 95 8.08 2.85 5.99
CA SER A 95 7.66 2.80 4.57
C SER A 95 7.89 4.17 3.94
N LYS A 96 8.53 4.22 2.77
CA LYS A 96 9.04 5.46 2.17
C LYS A 96 8.41 5.81 0.83
N VAL A 97 8.19 4.82 -0.05
CA VAL A 97 7.73 5.05 -1.43
C VAL A 97 6.61 4.09 -1.78
N ILE A 98 5.58 4.61 -2.45
CA ILE A 98 4.54 3.84 -3.13
C ILE A 98 4.93 3.72 -4.60
N MET A 99 4.87 2.51 -5.15
CA MET A 99 5.26 2.24 -6.52
C MET A 99 4.12 1.58 -7.29
N GLN A 100 3.76 2.15 -8.43
CA GLN A 100 2.74 1.62 -9.33
C GLN A 100 3.35 1.31 -10.71
N SER A 101 2.87 0.26 -11.33
CA SER A 101 3.33 -0.23 -12.63
C SER A 101 2.65 0.53 -13.77
N ILE A 102 3.43 0.89 -14.79
CA ILE A 102 2.97 1.53 -16.02
C ILE A 102 3.54 0.80 -17.26
N PRO A 103 2.94 0.97 -18.45
CA PRO A 103 3.49 0.44 -19.70
C PRO A 103 4.88 1.00 -20.02
N VAL A 104 5.74 0.17 -20.63
CA VAL A 104 7.05 0.60 -21.13
C VAL A 104 6.87 1.67 -22.20
N GLY A 105 7.66 2.75 -22.15
CA GLY A 105 7.61 3.88 -23.06
C GLY A 105 6.60 4.97 -22.65
N SER A 106 5.92 4.84 -21.50
CA SER A 106 4.94 5.82 -21.02
C SER A 106 5.50 6.87 -20.05
N ALA A 107 6.76 6.74 -19.63
CA ALA A 107 7.36 7.63 -18.63
C ALA A 107 7.32 9.11 -19.00
N ASP A 108 7.58 9.46 -20.26
CA ASP A 108 7.61 10.87 -20.70
C ASP A 108 6.21 11.50 -20.66
N PHE A 109 5.17 10.76 -21.02
CA PHE A 109 3.76 11.18 -20.83
C PHE A 109 3.47 11.50 -19.36
N TRP A 110 3.91 10.65 -18.44
CA TRP A 110 3.66 10.85 -17.02
C TRP A 110 4.43 12.04 -16.44
N VAL A 111 5.68 12.27 -16.88
CA VAL A 111 6.44 13.46 -16.47
C VAL A 111 5.71 14.73 -16.92
N GLU A 112 5.26 14.80 -18.19
CA GLU A 112 4.53 15.94 -18.72
C GLU A 112 3.21 16.15 -17.96
N ARG A 113 2.41 15.09 -17.80
CA ARG A 113 1.11 15.13 -17.13
C ARG A 113 1.21 15.60 -15.68
N LEU A 114 2.14 15.05 -14.91
CA LEU A 114 2.31 15.38 -13.49
C LEU A 114 2.83 16.81 -13.31
N ASN A 115 3.77 17.25 -14.14
CA ASN A 115 4.25 18.63 -14.13
C ASN A 115 3.12 19.60 -14.56
N GLY A 116 2.31 19.22 -15.55
CA GLY A 116 1.13 19.99 -15.96
C GLY A 116 0.04 20.08 -14.86
N ALA A 117 0.01 19.12 -13.94
CA ALA A 117 -0.85 19.14 -12.76
C ALA A 117 -0.24 19.90 -11.55
N GLY A 118 0.90 20.58 -11.74
CA GLY A 118 1.56 21.38 -10.71
C GLY A 118 2.44 20.57 -9.74
N LEU A 119 2.72 19.29 -10.05
CA LEU A 119 3.65 18.48 -9.29
C LEU A 119 5.05 18.57 -9.87
N THR A 120 6.08 18.22 -9.08
CA THR A 120 7.45 18.08 -9.61
C THR A 120 7.71 16.62 -9.91
N ALA A 121 7.72 16.25 -11.18
CA ALA A 121 7.99 14.89 -11.64
C ALA A 121 9.31 14.83 -12.43
N VAL A 122 10.14 13.83 -12.12
CA VAL A 122 11.41 13.59 -12.80
C VAL A 122 11.54 12.13 -13.22
N LYS A 123 12.20 11.91 -14.37
CA LYS A 123 12.52 10.56 -14.84
C LYS A 123 13.87 10.12 -14.27
N GLY A 124 13.95 8.88 -13.82
CA GLY A 124 15.17 8.24 -13.32
C GLY A 124 15.13 6.74 -13.50
N SER A 125 16.04 6.05 -12.84
CA SER A 125 16.07 4.59 -12.85
C SER A 125 16.50 4.04 -11.49
N ARG A 126 16.03 2.85 -11.14
CA ARG A 126 16.52 2.03 -10.02
C ARG A 126 16.27 0.56 -10.33
N PHE A 127 17.22 -0.31 -9.97
CA PHE A 127 17.21 -1.74 -10.31
C PHE A 127 16.96 -2.01 -11.81
N GLY A 128 17.53 -1.17 -12.68
CA GLY A 128 17.43 -1.32 -14.14
C GLY A 128 16.08 -0.95 -14.76
N LEU A 129 15.12 -0.46 -14.00
CA LEU A 129 13.81 -0.03 -14.50
C LEU A 129 13.68 1.49 -14.53
N THR A 130 13.12 2.01 -15.62
CA THR A 130 12.74 3.42 -15.75
C THR A 130 11.63 3.75 -14.76
N ARG A 131 11.74 4.91 -14.13
CA ARG A 131 10.78 5.41 -13.14
C ARG A 131 10.47 6.87 -13.35
N VAL A 132 9.23 7.24 -13.07
CA VAL A 132 8.81 8.63 -12.87
C VAL A 132 8.64 8.85 -11.39
N MET A 133 9.47 9.68 -10.81
CA MET A 133 9.51 9.99 -9.38
C MET A 133 8.83 11.33 -9.12
N PHE A 134 7.89 11.35 -8.20
CA PHE A 134 7.11 12.54 -7.81
C PHE A 134 6.59 12.38 -6.37
N ALA A 135 5.86 13.37 -5.90
CA ALA A 135 5.21 13.28 -4.60
C ALA A 135 3.72 13.57 -4.69
N HIS A 136 2.94 12.92 -3.85
CA HIS A 136 1.56 13.31 -3.52
C HIS A 136 1.55 14.77 -3.02
N PRO A 137 0.47 15.56 -3.16
CA PRO A 137 0.41 16.93 -2.63
C PRO A 137 0.84 17.08 -1.16
N CYS A 138 0.60 16.09 -0.32
CA CYS A 138 1.09 16.07 1.07
C CYS A 138 2.57 15.64 1.23
N GLY A 139 3.28 15.40 0.13
CA GLY A 139 4.72 15.11 0.09
C GLY A 139 5.11 13.62 0.23
N ILE A 140 4.18 12.66 0.24
CA ILE A 140 4.50 11.23 0.20
C ILE A 140 5.08 10.86 -1.17
N ALA A 141 6.24 10.22 -1.17
CA ALA A 141 6.91 9.82 -2.41
C ALA A 141 6.14 8.72 -3.15
N HIS A 142 5.97 8.94 -4.45
CA HIS A 142 5.36 8.02 -5.41
C HIS A 142 6.29 7.79 -6.57
N GLU A 143 6.23 6.59 -7.14
CA GLU A 143 6.93 6.24 -8.36
C GLU A 143 6.00 5.49 -9.31
N LEU A 144 6.05 5.84 -10.60
CA LEU A 144 5.50 5.04 -11.67
C LEU A 144 6.65 4.30 -12.35
N VAL A 145 6.55 2.96 -12.38
CA VAL A 145 7.64 2.07 -12.82
C VAL A 145 7.26 1.45 -14.15
N GLU A 146 8.07 1.67 -15.19
CA GLU A 146 7.94 0.94 -16.45
C GLU A 146 8.29 -0.54 -16.21
N ASN A 147 7.26 -1.38 -16.06
CA ASN A 147 7.44 -2.80 -15.75
C ASN A 147 7.09 -3.68 -16.96
N PRO A 148 8.09 -4.19 -17.70
CA PRO A 148 7.86 -5.05 -18.86
C PRO A 148 7.25 -6.41 -18.49
N ALA A 149 7.39 -6.85 -17.24
CA ALA A 149 6.87 -8.11 -16.76
C ALA A 149 5.42 -8.03 -16.23
N ASP A 150 4.82 -6.84 -16.21
CA ASP A 150 3.42 -6.67 -15.81
C ASP A 150 2.49 -6.85 -17.01
N THR A 151 1.73 -7.94 -17.01
CA THR A 151 0.80 -8.27 -18.08
C THR A 151 -0.65 -7.84 -17.82
N ARG A 152 -0.91 -7.16 -16.69
CA ARG A 152 -2.25 -6.62 -16.39
C ARG A 152 -2.67 -5.57 -17.40
N ASP A 153 -3.97 -5.49 -17.65
CA ASP A 153 -4.55 -4.41 -18.44
C ASP A 153 -4.37 -3.06 -17.73
N PRO A 154 -3.99 -2.00 -18.45
CA PRO A 154 -3.93 -0.67 -17.91
C PRO A 154 -5.30 -0.14 -17.50
N ILE A 155 -5.36 0.59 -16.39
CA ILE A 155 -6.57 1.26 -15.93
C ILE A 155 -6.83 2.45 -16.85
N VAL A 156 -7.95 2.43 -17.55
CA VAL A 156 -8.41 3.50 -18.41
C VAL A 156 -9.74 4.03 -17.87
N LYS A 157 -9.73 5.29 -17.46
CA LYS A 157 -10.91 5.98 -16.94
C LYS A 157 -11.31 7.11 -17.85
N ASP A 158 -12.55 7.11 -18.27
CA ASP A 158 -13.09 8.15 -19.17
C ASP A 158 -12.91 9.57 -18.60
N GLY A 159 -12.69 10.52 -19.49
CA GLY A 159 -12.53 11.93 -19.11
C GLY A 159 -11.14 12.31 -18.56
N THR A 160 -10.23 11.36 -18.34
CA THR A 160 -8.88 11.65 -17.81
C THR A 160 -7.83 11.92 -18.88
N GLY A 161 -8.10 11.58 -20.13
CA GLY A 161 -7.13 11.66 -21.24
C GLY A 161 -6.02 10.60 -21.17
N ILE A 162 -6.11 9.63 -20.23
CA ILE A 162 -5.18 8.50 -20.13
C ILE A 162 -5.70 7.37 -20.99
N THR A 163 -4.84 6.81 -21.84
CA THR A 163 -5.18 5.67 -22.71
C THR A 163 -4.51 4.38 -22.22
N ALA A 164 -4.82 3.26 -22.86
CA ALA A 164 -4.19 1.98 -22.55
C ALA A 164 -2.66 1.98 -22.75
N ALA A 165 -2.12 2.89 -23.55
CA ALA A 165 -0.68 3.03 -23.73
C ALA A 165 0.03 3.64 -22.51
N GLN A 166 -0.70 4.32 -21.61
CA GLN A 166 -0.14 5.03 -20.46
C GLN A 166 -0.72 4.62 -19.11
N GLY A 167 -1.93 4.02 -19.08
CA GLY A 167 -2.66 3.76 -17.85
C GLY A 167 -1.85 2.96 -16.81
N ILE A 168 -2.03 3.31 -15.55
CA ILE A 168 -1.48 2.55 -14.43
C ILE A 168 -2.06 1.13 -14.46
N LYS A 169 -1.21 0.12 -14.25
CA LYS A 169 -1.63 -1.29 -14.24
C LYS A 169 -1.97 -1.80 -12.84
N GLY A 170 -1.52 -1.09 -11.80
CA GLY A 170 -1.70 -1.44 -10.40
C GLY A 170 -0.41 -1.33 -9.60
N ILE A 171 -0.36 -1.93 -8.42
CA ILE A 171 0.81 -1.89 -7.55
C ILE A 171 1.97 -2.62 -8.21
N TYR A 172 3.13 -1.95 -8.33
CA TYR A 172 4.43 -2.58 -8.55
C TYR A 172 5.03 -3.01 -7.22
N GLY A 173 4.96 -2.14 -6.20
CA GLY A 173 5.54 -2.44 -4.91
C GLY A 173 5.52 -1.29 -3.93
N GLY A 174 6.28 -1.49 -2.86
CA GLY A 174 6.57 -0.46 -1.87
C GLY A 174 8.05 -0.49 -1.48
N ALA A 175 8.61 0.67 -1.14
CA ALA A 175 9.96 0.74 -0.62
C ALA A 175 9.98 1.11 0.87
N VAL A 176 10.85 0.42 1.63
CA VAL A 176 11.14 0.68 3.04
C VAL A 176 12.53 1.29 3.14
N SER A 177 12.66 2.42 3.86
CA SER A 177 13.95 2.98 4.24
C SER A 177 14.40 2.37 5.56
N VAL A 178 15.64 1.89 5.65
CA VAL A 178 16.17 1.25 6.85
C VAL A 178 17.60 1.74 7.18
N GLN A 179 17.92 1.76 8.47
CA GLN A 179 19.30 1.98 8.96
C GLN A 179 20.06 0.67 9.08
N ASP A 180 19.38 -0.43 9.44
CA ASP A 180 19.94 -1.78 9.49
C ASP A 180 19.25 -2.66 8.43
N ARG A 181 20.02 -3.03 7.40
CA ARG A 181 19.50 -3.87 6.31
C ARG A 181 19.51 -5.36 6.66
N THR A 182 20.34 -5.81 7.62
CA THR A 182 20.49 -7.23 7.94
C THR A 182 19.23 -7.78 8.61
N ALA A 183 18.75 -7.11 9.67
CA ALA A 183 17.52 -7.51 10.35
C ALA A 183 16.29 -7.45 9.42
N MET A 184 16.30 -6.51 8.47
CA MET A 184 15.22 -6.41 7.49
C MET A 184 15.28 -7.53 6.44
N ASP A 185 16.48 -7.97 6.03
CA ASP A 185 16.65 -9.10 5.13
C ASP A 185 16.11 -10.41 5.73
N ASP A 186 16.42 -10.67 7.01
CA ASP A 186 15.87 -11.82 7.73
C ASP A 186 14.33 -11.75 7.83
N PHE A 187 13.78 -10.59 8.11
CA PHE A 187 12.33 -10.40 8.15
C PHE A 187 11.67 -10.69 6.80
N MET A 188 12.24 -10.19 5.71
CA MET A 188 11.69 -10.40 4.37
C MET A 188 11.77 -11.86 3.92
N THR A 189 12.87 -12.57 4.23
CA THR A 189 13.13 -13.90 3.69
C THR A 189 12.63 -15.03 4.60
N ILE A 190 12.55 -14.80 5.91
CA ILE A 190 12.18 -15.83 6.89
C ILE A 190 10.76 -15.60 7.40
N ALA A 191 10.42 -14.37 7.83
CA ALA A 191 9.09 -14.08 8.38
C ALA A 191 8.02 -13.91 7.28
N LEU A 192 8.33 -13.20 6.18
CA LEU A 192 7.42 -12.98 5.06
C LEU A 192 7.63 -13.94 3.87
N PRO A 193 8.44 -14.96 3.94
CA PRO A 193 9.08 -15.84 2.98
C PRO A 193 9.15 -15.28 1.53
N LEU A 194 9.61 -14.04 1.38
CA LEU A 194 9.81 -13.41 0.08
C LEU A 194 11.15 -13.84 -0.53
N LYS A 195 11.21 -13.88 -1.85
CA LYS A 195 12.42 -14.26 -2.57
C LYS A 195 13.29 -13.03 -2.84
N LYS A 196 14.49 -12.98 -2.23
CA LYS A 196 15.48 -11.94 -2.57
C LYS A 196 15.94 -12.11 -4.02
N VAL A 197 15.83 -11.04 -4.82
CA VAL A 197 16.18 -11.03 -6.25
C VAL A 197 17.29 -10.04 -6.61
N ALA A 198 17.58 -9.07 -5.74
CA ALA A 198 18.73 -8.19 -5.88
C ALA A 198 19.33 -7.79 -4.53
N ASP A 199 20.65 -7.60 -4.55
CA ASP A 199 21.46 -7.06 -3.44
C ASP A 199 22.54 -6.20 -4.07
N SER A 200 22.44 -4.89 -3.95
CA SER A 200 23.30 -3.93 -4.63
C SER A 200 23.53 -2.67 -3.78
N SER A 201 24.26 -1.70 -4.32
CA SER A 201 24.40 -0.37 -3.72
C SER A 201 23.09 0.42 -3.70
N GLU A 202 22.12 0.08 -4.57
CA GLU A 202 20.78 0.70 -4.60
C GLU A 202 19.88 0.19 -3.46
N GLY A 203 20.19 -0.99 -2.88
CA GLY A 203 19.47 -1.63 -1.80
C GLY A 203 19.23 -3.12 -2.04
N LEU A 204 18.24 -3.67 -1.33
CA LEU A 204 17.77 -5.04 -1.49
C LEU A 204 16.42 -5.02 -2.21
N MET A 205 16.16 -6.03 -3.03
CA MET A 205 14.87 -6.18 -3.70
C MET A 205 14.35 -7.61 -3.52
N TYR A 206 13.07 -7.71 -3.18
CA TYR A 206 12.38 -8.98 -2.94
C TYR A 206 11.19 -9.10 -3.85
N GLU A 207 11.09 -10.24 -4.53
CA GLU A 207 9.90 -10.59 -5.30
C GLU A 207 8.78 -11.01 -4.35
N VAL A 208 7.60 -10.41 -4.53
CA VAL A 208 6.36 -10.79 -3.85
C VAL A 208 5.70 -11.87 -4.69
N PRO A 209 5.64 -13.13 -4.21
CA PRO A 209 5.05 -14.22 -4.97
C PRO A 209 3.58 -13.95 -5.30
N GLN A 210 3.15 -14.37 -6.47
CA GLN A 210 1.74 -14.32 -6.85
C GLN A 210 1.40 -15.38 -7.92
N THR A 211 0.10 -15.67 -8.02
CA THR A 211 -0.43 -16.71 -8.92
C THR A 211 -0.65 -16.24 -10.36
N ALA A 212 -0.64 -14.96 -10.64
CA ALA A 212 -1.15 -14.37 -11.89
C ALA A 212 -0.10 -13.70 -12.79
N GLY A 213 1.14 -14.19 -12.84
CA GLY A 213 2.12 -13.75 -13.86
C GLY A 213 2.52 -12.27 -13.84
N VAL A 214 2.36 -11.59 -12.71
CA VAL A 214 2.79 -10.21 -12.50
C VAL A 214 4.01 -10.21 -11.58
N VAL A 215 5.05 -9.48 -11.94
CA VAL A 215 6.23 -9.31 -11.07
C VAL A 215 6.01 -8.09 -10.20
N GLN A 216 5.91 -8.32 -8.89
CA GLN A 216 5.75 -7.27 -7.87
C GLN A 216 6.89 -7.35 -6.85
N MET A 217 7.26 -6.21 -6.25
CA MET A 217 8.47 -6.10 -5.45
C MET A 217 8.24 -5.42 -4.09
N VAL A 218 9.07 -5.79 -3.11
CA VAL A 218 9.42 -4.94 -1.97
C VAL A 218 10.86 -4.48 -2.16
N GLU A 219 11.11 -3.19 -2.03
CA GLU A 219 12.46 -2.64 -2.05
C GLU A 219 12.88 -2.21 -0.64
N VAL A 220 14.11 -2.49 -0.25
CA VAL A 220 14.69 -2.05 1.02
C VAL A 220 15.86 -1.12 0.73
N LEU A 221 15.68 0.17 0.98
CA LEU A 221 16.68 1.21 0.77
C LEU A 221 17.54 1.32 2.01
N HIS A 222 18.85 1.11 1.89
CA HIS A 222 19.78 1.24 3.01
C HIS A 222 20.22 2.68 3.19
N GLU A 223 19.72 3.35 4.22
CA GLU A 223 19.93 4.77 4.47
C GLU A 223 20.36 5.04 5.93
N PRO A 224 21.53 4.55 6.35
CA PRO A 224 21.98 4.60 7.74
C PRO A 224 22.19 6.04 8.27
N GLY A 225 22.44 7.00 7.37
CA GLY A 225 22.62 8.42 7.72
C GLY A 225 21.33 9.24 7.79
N VAL A 226 20.17 8.65 7.42
CA VAL A 226 18.89 9.36 7.45
C VAL A 226 18.26 9.21 8.85
N PRO A 227 17.87 10.32 9.52
CA PRO A 227 17.18 10.24 10.81
C PRO A 227 15.89 9.43 10.73
N GLN A 228 15.56 8.73 11.82
CA GLN A 228 14.33 7.94 11.90
C GLN A 228 13.09 8.81 11.70
N GLY A 229 12.14 8.31 10.90
CA GLY A 229 10.84 8.90 10.72
C GLY A 229 9.86 8.62 11.87
N THR A 230 8.62 9.10 11.75
CA THR A 230 7.55 8.80 12.72
C THR A 230 6.78 7.54 12.31
N TRP A 231 6.24 6.83 13.30
CA TRP A 231 5.40 5.64 13.10
C TRP A 231 3.93 5.87 13.43
N THR A 232 3.60 7.05 13.92
CA THR A 232 2.23 7.41 14.27
C THR A 232 1.40 7.73 13.03
N LEU A 233 0.10 7.49 13.11
CA LEU A 233 -0.86 7.96 12.10
C LEU A 233 -0.83 9.49 12.06
N ALA A 234 -0.25 10.04 11.01
CA ALA A 234 -0.11 11.49 10.82
C ALA A 234 0.01 11.81 9.32
N GLY A 235 -0.51 12.95 8.89
CA GLY A 235 -0.47 13.38 7.49
C GLY A 235 0.95 13.36 6.91
N GLY A 236 1.09 12.95 5.66
CA GLY A 236 2.36 12.93 4.94
C GLY A 236 3.22 11.68 5.16
N THR A 237 2.66 10.57 5.67
CA THR A 237 3.38 9.30 5.85
C THR A 237 2.63 8.12 5.26
N ILE A 238 3.36 7.05 4.93
CA ILE A 238 2.76 5.76 4.57
C ILE A 238 2.46 5.01 5.87
N HIS A 239 1.20 4.60 6.05
CA HIS A 239 0.76 3.94 7.27
C HIS A 239 1.16 2.46 7.30
N HIS A 240 0.78 1.69 6.27
CA HIS A 240 1.13 0.29 6.15
C HIS A 240 1.16 -0.20 4.71
N MET A 241 1.74 -1.38 4.54
CA MET A 241 1.84 -2.09 3.28
C MET A 241 1.24 -3.48 3.44
N ALA A 242 0.13 -3.77 2.75
CA ALA A 242 -0.62 -5.01 2.91
C ALA A 242 -0.29 -6.03 1.82
N LEU A 243 0.09 -7.24 2.27
CA LEU A 243 0.33 -8.42 1.45
C LEU A 243 -0.91 -9.30 1.44
N ASN A 244 -1.26 -9.83 0.28
CA ASN A 244 -2.41 -10.71 0.12
C ASN A 244 -2.05 -12.14 0.53
N THR A 245 -2.84 -12.73 1.40
CA THR A 245 -2.70 -14.11 1.84
C THR A 245 -3.65 -15.07 1.14
N GLY A 246 -4.54 -14.55 0.29
CA GLY A 246 -5.48 -15.34 -0.49
C GLY A 246 -6.72 -15.79 0.28
N ASP A 247 -6.56 -16.36 1.47
CA ASP A 247 -7.65 -16.84 2.32
C ASP A 247 -7.31 -16.73 3.81
N GLU A 248 -8.31 -16.97 4.65
CA GLU A 248 -8.21 -16.87 6.11
C GLU A 248 -7.27 -17.89 6.73
N ASP A 249 -7.34 -19.14 6.30
CA ASP A 249 -6.53 -20.23 6.83
C ASP A 249 -5.04 -19.97 6.62
N ASN A 250 -4.68 -19.52 5.43
CA ASN A 250 -3.31 -19.14 5.09
C ASN A 250 -2.85 -17.89 5.87
N GLN A 251 -3.73 -16.89 6.07
CA GLN A 251 -3.43 -15.71 6.89
C GLN A 251 -3.09 -16.11 8.34
N LEU A 252 -3.93 -16.95 8.95
CA LEU A 252 -3.73 -17.38 10.35
C LEU A 252 -2.48 -18.25 10.50
N LYS A 253 -2.18 -19.12 9.53
CA LYS A 253 -0.93 -19.88 9.50
C LYS A 253 0.30 -18.98 9.40
N LEU A 254 0.27 -17.99 8.53
CA LEU A 254 1.38 -17.05 8.38
C LEU A 254 1.53 -16.18 9.62
N ARG A 255 0.43 -15.73 10.24
CA ARG A 255 0.44 -15.04 11.53
C ARG A 255 1.14 -15.86 12.60
N ALA A 256 0.74 -17.13 12.77
CA ALA A 256 1.32 -18.04 13.76
C ALA A 256 2.81 -18.32 13.48
N HIS A 257 3.21 -18.42 12.20
CA HIS A 257 4.62 -18.55 11.82
C HIS A 257 5.43 -17.32 12.28
N ILE A 258 4.97 -16.12 11.99
CA ILE A 258 5.65 -14.86 12.35
C ILE A 258 5.74 -14.71 13.86
N GLU A 259 4.65 -15.00 14.60
CA GLU A 259 4.64 -15.00 16.07
C GLU A 259 5.64 -16.02 16.65
N GLY A 260 5.70 -17.22 16.07
CA GLY A 260 6.66 -18.28 16.45
C GLY A 260 8.13 -17.91 16.21
N LEU A 261 8.43 -16.96 15.33
CA LEU A 261 9.76 -16.40 15.14
C LEU A 261 10.14 -15.33 16.18
N GLY A 262 9.21 -14.95 17.06
CA GLY A 262 9.43 -13.98 18.12
C GLY A 262 8.89 -12.57 17.83
N PHE A 263 8.16 -12.37 16.74
CA PHE A 263 7.44 -11.12 16.46
C PHE A 263 6.10 -11.11 17.20
N THR A 264 6.17 -11.01 18.54
CA THR A 264 5.01 -11.12 19.43
C THR A 264 4.10 -9.90 19.42
N ASP A 265 4.46 -8.86 18.71
CA ASP A 265 3.63 -7.67 18.45
C ASP A 265 2.70 -7.85 17.24
N ILE A 266 2.76 -8.99 16.54
CA ILE A 266 1.79 -9.28 15.49
C ILE A 266 0.37 -9.31 16.08
N SER A 267 -0.52 -8.50 15.48
CA SER A 267 -1.87 -8.34 16.02
C SER A 267 -2.72 -9.60 15.88
N GLU A 268 -3.74 -9.71 16.70
CA GLU A 268 -4.87 -10.59 16.41
C GLU A 268 -5.54 -10.16 15.07
N GLN A 269 -6.28 -11.11 14.49
CA GLN A 269 -7.06 -10.82 13.29
C GLN A 269 -8.10 -9.74 13.57
N LYS A 270 -8.13 -8.71 12.73
CA LYS A 270 -9.07 -7.59 12.81
C LYS A 270 -10.04 -7.61 11.63
N ASP A 271 -11.32 -7.41 11.91
CA ASP A 271 -12.35 -7.22 10.90
C ASP A 271 -12.24 -5.80 10.30
N ARG A 272 -12.12 -5.72 8.98
CA ARG A 272 -12.11 -4.48 8.22
C ARG A 272 -13.29 -4.38 7.24
N ASN A 273 -14.39 -5.01 7.58
CA ASN A 273 -15.63 -5.11 6.82
C ASN A 273 -15.46 -5.83 5.47
N TYR A 274 -14.56 -5.39 4.61
CA TYR A 274 -14.32 -5.91 3.26
C TYR A 274 -13.18 -6.94 3.20
N PHE A 275 -12.35 -6.99 4.23
CA PHE A 275 -11.21 -7.88 4.37
C PHE A 275 -10.86 -8.09 5.84
N LYS A 276 -10.03 -9.09 6.11
CA LYS A 276 -9.47 -9.37 7.45
C LYS A 276 -7.99 -9.07 7.45
N SER A 277 -7.47 -8.60 8.59
CA SER A 277 -6.12 -8.07 8.71
C SER A 277 -5.38 -8.54 9.96
N CYS A 278 -4.09 -8.88 9.82
CA CYS A 278 -3.15 -8.99 10.92
C CYS A 278 -1.95 -8.07 10.65
N TYR A 279 -1.51 -7.32 11.65
CA TYR A 279 -0.46 -6.30 11.51
C TYR A 279 0.81 -6.71 12.24
N VAL A 280 1.97 -6.50 11.62
CA VAL A 280 3.28 -6.71 12.23
C VAL A 280 4.23 -5.59 11.85
N ARG A 281 4.99 -5.09 12.81
CA ARG A 281 6.02 -4.08 12.56
C ARG A 281 7.35 -4.77 12.26
N SER A 282 7.91 -4.47 11.09
CA SER A 282 9.22 -4.99 10.70
C SER A 282 10.35 -4.38 11.53
N PRO A 283 11.52 -5.01 11.61
CA PRO A 283 12.72 -4.43 12.23
C PRO A 283 13.11 -3.07 11.64
N GLY A 284 12.82 -2.87 10.35
CA GLY A 284 12.97 -1.58 9.66
C GLY A 284 11.83 -0.60 9.90
N GLY A 285 10.97 -0.80 10.90
CA GLY A 285 9.94 0.13 11.33
C GLY A 285 8.71 0.23 10.43
N ALA A 286 8.72 -0.33 9.22
CA ALA A 286 7.57 -0.40 8.36
C ALA A 286 6.49 -1.33 8.95
N LEU A 287 5.24 -0.89 8.93
CA LEU A 287 4.10 -1.72 9.33
C LEU A 287 3.65 -2.54 8.13
N PHE A 288 3.76 -3.86 8.23
CA PHE A 288 3.20 -4.79 7.25
C PHE A 288 1.86 -5.31 7.74
N GLU A 289 0.99 -5.58 6.78
CA GLU A 289 -0.31 -6.18 7.00
C GLU A 289 -0.41 -7.48 6.20
N LEU A 290 -0.96 -8.50 6.82
CA LEU A 290 -1.42 -9.71 6.15
C LEU A 290 -2.91 -9.56 5.95
N ALA A 291 -3.38 -9.55 4.70
CA ALA A 291 -4.79 -9.31 4.39
C ALA A 291 -5.37 -10.35 3.45
N TRP A 292 -6.67 -10.63 3.58
CA TRP A 292 -7.45 -11.35 2.58
C TRP A 292 -8.85 -10.74 2.45
N THR A 293 -9.32 -10.60 1.23
CA THR A 293 -10.63 -10.05 0.93
C THR A 293 -11.72 -11.07 1.22
N VAL A 294 -12.76 -10.71 1.99
CA VAL A 294 -13.92 -11.57 2.23
C VAL A 294 -14.68 -11.85 0.94
N PRO A 295 -15.48 -12.94 0.85
CA PRO A 295 -16.14 -13.34 -0.40
C PRO A 295 -16.99 -12.25 -1.06
N GLU A 296 -17.68 -11.43 -0.28
CA GLU A 296 -18.51 -10.32 -0.77
C GLU A 296 -17.65 -9.14 -1.26
N GLY A 297 -16.44 -8.99 -0.72
CA GLY A 297 -15.47 -7.95 -1.09
C GLY A 297 -16.08 -6.55 -1.08
N TRP A 298 -15.75 -5.78 -2.10
CA TRP A 298 -16.19 -4.39 -2.24
C TRP A 298 -17.68 -4.23 -2.55
N ALA A 299 -18.33 -5.29 -3.04
CA ALA A 299 -19.76 -5.30 -3.37
C ALA A 299 -20.68 -5.59 -2.15
N LYS A 300 -20.12 -5.72 -0.94
CA LYS A 300 -20.85 -6.07 0.28
C LYS A 300 -21.98 -5.10 0.61
N ASP A 301 -21.79 -3.81 0.34
CA ASP A 301 -22.68 -2.72 0.74
C ASP A 301 -22.99 -1.72 -0.38
N GLU A 302 -22.47 -1.96 -1.59
CA GLU A 302 -22.79 -1.21 -2.79
C GLU A 302 -22.99 -2.17 -3.97
N PRO A 303 -23.92 -1.88 -4.91
CA PRO A 303 -24.06 -2.66 -6.13
C PRO A 303 -22.73 -2.70 -6.92
N ALA A 304 -22.44 -3.82 -7.57
CA ALA A 304 -21.16 -4.03 -8.27
C ALA A 304 -20.87 -3.00 -9.38
N ASP A 305 -21.91 -2.44 -9.99
CA ASP A 305 -21.82 -1.37 -11.01
C ASP A 305 -21.69 0.04 -10.43
N ALA A 306 -21.93 0.20 -9.13
CA ALA A 306 -21.92 1.47 -8.39
C ALA A 306 -20.89 1.51 -7.24
N ILE A 307 -19.95 0.57 -7.22
CA ILE A 307 -18.88 0.53 -6.20
C ILE A 307 -18.13 1.87 -6.17
N GLY A 308 -17.94 2.43 -4.96
CA GLY A 308 -17.26 3.69 -4.70
C GLY A 308 -18.07 4.95 -5.04
N SER A 309 -19.38 4.83 -5.28
CA SER A 309 -20.25 5.96 -5.61
C SER A 309 -20.87 6.65 -4.39
N THR A 310 -20.94 5.96 -3.25
CA THR A 310 -21.57 6.48 -2.03
C THR A 310 -20.61 6.44 -0.84
N LEU A 311 -20.88 7.27 0.18
CA LEU A 311 -20.22 7.13 1.48
C LEU A 311 -20.94 6.05 2.28
N VAL A 312 -20.24 4.96 2.57
CA VAL A 312 -20.78 3.83 3.33
C VAL A 312 -20.11 3.73 4.70
N PHE A 313 -20.87 3.25 5.68
CA PHE A 313 -20.37 3.05 7.04
C PHE A 313 -20.37 1.55 7.35
N PRO A 314 -19.34 1.04 8.07
CA PRO A 314 -19.39 -0.32 8.56
C PRO A 314 -20.53 -0.48 9.58
N PRO A 315 -21.13 -1.68 9.71
CA PRO A 315 -22.31 -1.90 10.57
C PRO A 315 -22.17 -1.42 12.01
N TRP A 316 -20.95 -1.47 12.57
CA TRP A 316 -20.69 -1.04 13.95
C TRP A 316 -20.67 0.49 14.16
N PHE A 317 -20.82 1.29 13.10
CA PHE A 317 -20.92 2.77 13.16
C PHE A 317 -22.27 3.31 12.72
N GLU A 318 -23.21 2.48 12.33
CA GLU A 318 -24.52 2.95 11.86
C GLU A 318 -25.25 3.78 12.92
N ASP A 319 -25.17 3.41 14.20
CA ASP A 319 -25.78 4.17 15.30
C ASP A 319 -25.13 5.55 15.53
N ARG A 320 -23.92 5.75 15.00
CA ARG A 320 -23.14 6.99 15.11
C ARG A 320 -22.95 7.69 13.76
N ARG A 321 -23.63 7.24 12.72
CA ARG A 321 -23.46 7.77 11.35
C ARG A 321 -23.55 9.30 11.31
N ALA A 322 -24.61 9.89 11.84
CA ALA A 322 -24.83 11.33 11.80
C ALA A 322 -23.73 12.13 12.55
N GLU A 323 -23.25 11.61 13.68
CA GLU A 323 -22.13 12.20 14.44
C GLU A 323 -20.84 12.19 13.61
N MET A 324 -20.55 11.02 13.01
CA MET A 324 -19.32 10.86 12.21
C MET A 324 -19.35 11.70 10.94
N GLU A 325 -20.48 11.72 10.21
CA GLU A 325 -20.63 12.57 9.01
C GLU A 325 -20.44 14.04 9.32
N ALA A 326 -21.00 14.53 10.44
CA ALA A 326 -20.84 15.92 10.86
C ALA A 326 -19.38 16.30 11.21
N GLY A 327 -18.55 15.33 11.54
CA GLY A 327 -17.14 15.54 11.87
C GLY A 327 -16.19 15.37 10.69
N LEU A 328 -16.65 14.86 9.54
CA LEU A 328 -15.83 14.68 8.35
C LEU A 328 -15.51 16.03 7.66
N GLU A 329 -14.32 16.15 7.08
CA GLU A 329 -13.95 17.30 6.25
C GLU A 329 -14.86 17.33 5.01
N PRO A 330 -15.48 18.47 4.66
CA PRO A 330 -16.31 18.57 3.45
C PRO A 330 -15.52 18.26 2.19
N ALA A 331 -16.09 17.43 1.30
CA ALA A 331 -15.51 17.08 0.01
C ALA A 331 -16.57 16.88 -1.07
N ALA A 332 -16.21 17.17 -2.31
CA ALA A 332 -17.00 16.88 -3.50
C ALA A 332 -16.38 15.66 -4.22
N PHE A 333 -17.13 14.56 -4.25
CA PHE A 333 -16.68 13.30 -4.84
C PHE A 333 -17.25 13.06 -6.24
#